data_12184c9ed5db23f4efcde69f08815337
#
_entry.id   12184c9ed5db23f4efcde69f08815337
#
_cell.length_a   1.000
_cell.length_b   1.000
_cell.length_c   1.000
_cell.angle_alpha   90.00
_cell.angle_beta   90.00
_cell.angle_gamma   90.00
#
_symmetry.space_group_name_H-M   'P 1'
#
loop_
_entity.id
_entity.type
_entity.pdbx_description
1 polymer ?
#
loop_
_entity_poly.entity_id
_entity_poly.type
_entity_poly.pdbx_seq_one_letter_code
_entity_poly.pdbx_strand_id
1 'polypeptide(L)'
;MLVGPTALTMKELYALLRDWMRLKPAIYLPMPMTLLRGIAIGAQRLGIKSMLTTESLDLLEKAKLYPVASDIPPARPLLQALWDEPATYADTWNARLMLVRPLLIAAMAFVWIFTAFTSAFFDLDSGYELLKNGGIEGVSATLLIYLGAAADLALGVGMLTPKYRLSAMRLQIALMMGYSIII
;
A
#
# COMPACT_ATOMS: atom_id res chain seq x y z
N MET A 1 -23.83 18.90 14.17
CA MET A 1 -22.89 18.47 13.13
C MET A 1 -22.57 19.68 12.28
N LEU A 2 -21.30 20.01 12.04
CA LEU A 2 -20.92 21.17 11.23
C LEU A 2 -20.95 20.76 9.75
N VAL A 3 -21.74 21.46 8.94
CA VAL A 3 -21.87 21.22 7.50
C VAL A 3 -21.52 22.50 6.77
N GLY A 4 -20.81 22.41 5.65
CA GLY A 4 -20.45 23.57 4.83
C GLY A 4 -21.70 24.25 4.22
N PRO A 5 -21.59 25.53 3.82
CA PRO A 5 -22.72 26.31 3.29
C PRO A 5 -23.20 25.79 1.92
N THR A 6 -22.36 25.08 1.20
CA THR A 6 -22.67 24.51 -0.12
C THR A 6 -22.56 23.01 -0.10
N ALA A 7 -23.61 22.35 -0.58
CA ALA A 7 -23.58 20.90 -0.78
C ALA A 7 -22.65 20.58 -1.96
N LEU A 8 -21.59 19.82 -1.68
CA LEU A 8 -20.63 19.36 -2.69
C LEU A 8 -20.77 17.85 -2.86
N THR A 9 -20.74 17.38 -4.08
CA THR A 9 -20.57 15.97 -4.34
C THR A 9 -19.13 15.54 -4.01
N MET A 10 -18.92 14.25 -3.69
CA MET A 10 -17.56 13.72 -3.46
C MET A 10 -16.63 13.97 -4.66
N LYS A 11 -17.18 13.92 -5.88
CA LYS A 11 -16.43 14.20 -7.10
C LYS A 11 -15.94 15.66 -7.15
N GLU A 12 -16.82 16.60 -6.83
CA GLU A 12 -16.47 18.04 -6.77
C GLU A 12 -15.47 18.31 -5.66
N LEU A 13 -15.67 17.73 -4.47
CA LEU A 13 -14.74 17.87 -3.36
C LEU A 13 -13.34 17.38 -3.73
N TYR A 14 -13.23 16.18 -4.34
CA TYR A 14 -11.93 15.66 -4.78
C TYR A 14 -11.32 16.51 -5.91
N ALA A 15 -12.12 17.04 -6.81
CA ALA A 15 -11.62 17.92 -7.87
C ALA A 15 -11.04 19.22 -7.26
N LEU A 16 -11.75 19.84 -6.32
CA LEU A 16 -11.29 21.03 -5.61
C LEU A 16 -10.00 20.80 -4.81
N LEU A 17 -9.93 19.70 -4.06
CA LEU A 17 -8.72 19.36 -3.29
C LEU A 17 -7.52 19.08 -4.19
N ARG A 18 -7.74 18.45 -5.34
CA ARG A 18 -6.65 18.21 -6.30
C ARG A 18 -6.17 19.48 -6.95
N ASP A 19 -7.08 20.39 -7.29
CA ASP A 19 -6.75 21.70 -7.83
C ASP A 19 -5.97 22.55 -6.79
N TRP A 20 -6.43 22.54 -5.55
CA TRP A 20 -5.73 23.17 -4.42
C TRP A 20 -4.30 22.66 -4.26
N MET A 21 -4.09 21.33 -4.38
CA MET A 21 -2.77 20.70 -4.36
C MET A 21 -2.00 20.83 -5.67
N ARG A 22 -2.54 21.52 -6.68
CA ARG A 22 -1.95 21.64 -8.04
C ARG A 22 -1.63 20.28 -8.68
N LEU A 23 -2.48 19.30 -8.46
CA LEU A 23 -2.38 17.97 -9.05
C LEU A 23 -3.19 17.91 -10.34
N LYS A 24 -2.75 17.09 -11.29
CA LYS A 24 -3.52 16.84 -12.52
C LYS A 24 -4.92 16.32 -12.21
N PRO A 25 -5.93 16.59 -13.05
CA PRO A 25 -7.28 16.04 -12.89
C PRO A 25 -7.27 14.53 -12.68
N ALA A 26 -8.19 14.03 -11.85
CA ALA A 26 -8.31 12.60 -11.62
C ALA A 26 -9.09 11.93 -12.74
N ILE A 27 -8.69 10.72 -13.09
CA ILE A 27 -9.50 9.83 -13.92
C ILE A 27 -10.49 9.15 -12.97
N TYR A 28 -11.79 9.34 -13.22
CA TYR A 28 -12.85 8.72 -12.45
C TYR A 28 -13.28 7.42 -13.14
N LEU A 29 -13.04 6.31 -12.45
CA LEU A 29 -13.51 4.99 -12.89
C LEU A 29 -14.81 4.67 -12.15
N PRO A 30 -15.94 4.52 -12.84
CA PRO A 30 -17.17 4.06 -12.20
C PRO A 30 -17.00 2.62 -11.75
N MET A 31 -17.04 2.40 -10.44
CA MET A 31 -16.96 1.07 -9.85
C MET A 31 -18.28 0.73 -9.15
N PRO A 32 -18.85 -0.47 -9.37
CA PRO A 32 -20.03 -0.90 -8.64
C PRO A 32 -19.71 -1.08 -7.15
N MET A 33 -20.68 -0.73 -6.29
CA MET A 33 -20.52 -0.76 -4.82
C MET A 33 -20.16 -2.16 -4.31
N THR A 34 -20.66 -3.21 -4.95
CA THR A 34 -20.34 -4.60 -4.62
C THR A 34 -18.85 -4.91 -4.77
N LEU A 35 -18.21 -4.39 -5.81
CA LEU A 35 -16.77 -4.55 -6.04
C LEU A 35 -15.97 -3.76 -5.00
N LEU A 36 -16.38 -2.53 -4.67
CA LEU A 36 -15.75 -1.72 -3.64
C LEU A 36 -15.83 -2.39 -2.27
N ARG A 37 -16.97 -2.98 -1.92
CA ARG A 37 -17.14 -3.76 -0.68
C ARG A 37 -16.22 -4.99 -0.65
N GLY A 38 -16.12 -5.72 -1.77
CA GLY A 38 -15.21 -6.86 -1.88
C GLY A 38 -13.74 -6.47 -1.65
N ILE A 39 -13.30 -5.36 -2.26
CA ILE A 39 -11.95 -4.82 -2.07
C ILE A 39 -11.74 -4.38 -0.61
N ALA A 40 -12.71 -3.70 0.01
CA ALA A 40 -12.63 -3.25 1.39
C ALA A 40 -12.50 -4.43 2.37
N ILE A 41 -13.31 -5.49 2.19
CA ILE A 41 -13.25 -6.72 3.00
C ILE A 41 -11.90 -7.41 2.82
N GLY A 42 -11.42 -7.53 1.59
CA GLY A 42 -10.11 -8.12 1.28
C GLY A 42 -8.97 -7.34 1.95
N ALA A 43 -8.97 -6.01 1.84
CA ALA A 43 -7.99 -5.15 2.46
C ALA A 43 -8.01 -5.25 4.00
N GLN A 44 -9.20 -5.30 4.61
CA GLN A 44 -9.35 -5.48 6.06
C GLN A 44 -8.81 -6.84 6.54
N ARG A 45 -9.10 -7.93 5.81
CA ARG A 45 -8.59 -9.28 6.15
C ARG A 45 -7.06 -9.36 6.05
N LEU A 46 -6.49 -8.66 5.10
CA LEU A 46 -5.02 -8.57 4.93
C LEU A 46 -4.37 -7.56 5.90
N GLY A 47 -5.14 -6.94 6.79
CA GLY A 47 -4.63 -5.94 7.73
C GLY A 47 -4.08 -4.68 7.04
N ILE A 48 -4.50 -4.41 5.81
CA ILE A 48 -4.10 -3.23 5.05
C ILE A 48 -4.93 -2.05 5.58
N LYS A 49 -4.26 -1.07 6.19
CA LYS A 49 -4.90 0.20 6.56
C LYS A 49 -5.26 0.97 5.30
N SER A 50 -6.45 0.77 4.80
CA SER A 50 -7.04 1.47 3.66
C SER A 50 -8.03 2.51 4.16
N MET A 51 -8.15 3.62 3.44
CA MET A 51 -9.26 4.57 3.65
C MET A 51 -10.60 3.97 3.21
N LEU A 52 -10.57 2.95 2.37
CA LEU A 52 -11.73 2.21 1.92
C LEU A 52 -12.03 1.11 2.93
N THR A 53 -12.88 1.42 3.90
CA THR A 53 -13.40 0.46 4.87
C THR A 53 -14.87 0.20 4.60
N THR A 54 -15.40 -0.92 5.07
CA THR A 54 -16.84 -1.22 4.99
C THR A 54 -17.68 -0.13 5.66
N GLU A 55 -17.19 0.40 6.78
CA GLU A 55 -17.83 1.50 7.50
C GLU A 55 -17.87 2.80 6.69
N SER A 56 -16.75 3.15 6.01
CA SER A 56 -16.72 4.35 5.16
C SER A 56 -17.65 4.22 3.96
N LEU A 57 -17.81 3.02 3.40
CA LEU A 57 -18.77 2.76 2.33
C LEU A 57 -20.22 2.86 2.80
N ASP A 58 -20.52 2.34 3.99
CA ASP A 58 -21.86 2.44 4.59
C ASP A 58 -22.21 3.89 4.93
N LEU A 59 -21.24 4.69 5.41
CA LEU A 59 -21.44 6.13 5.62
C LEU A 59 -21.70 6.88 4.32
N LEU A 60 -21.00 6.54 3.24
CA LEU A 60 -21.22 7.11 1.91
C LEU A 60 -22.61 6.78 1.37
N GLU A 61 -23.09 5.58 1.59
CA GLU A 61 -24.43 5.14 1.16
C GLU A 61 -25.53 5.84 1.97
N LYS A 62 -25.34 5.96 3.28
CA LYS A 62 -26.24 6.69 4.17
C LYS A 62 -26.24 8.20 3.88
N ALA A 63 -25.09 8.82 3.58
CA ALA A 63 -24.97 10.23 3.27
C ALA A 63 -25.75 10.64 2.00
N LYS A 64 -25.94 9.73 1.05
CA LYS A 64 -26.82 9.96 -0.12
C LYS A 64 -28.31 10.06 0.24
N LEU A 65 -28.71 9.42 1.33
CA LEU A 65 -30.11 9.31 1.76
C LEU A 65 -30.53 10.44 2.70
N TYR A 66 -29.57 11.05 3.40
CA TYR A 66 -29.87 12.06 4.42
C TYR A 66 -29.03 13.32 4.19
N PRO A 67 -29.54 14.32 3.47
CA PRO A 67 -28.91 15.65 3.42
C PRO A 67 -28.89 16.22 4.84
N VAL A 68 -27.69 16.40 5.39
CA VAL A 68 -27.53 16.96 6.73
C VAL A 68 -27.55 18.47 6.62
N ALA A 69 -28.58 19.11 7.20
CA ALA A 69 -28.59 20.53 7.42
C ALA A 69 -27.82 20.90 8.70
N SER A 70 -27.09 22.00 8.70
CA SER A 70 -26.41 22.50 9.89
C SER A 70 -27.24 23.65 10.48
N ASP A 71 -27.53 23.57 11.77
CA ASP A 71 -28.20 24.66 12.51
C ASP A 71 -27.23 25.82 12.80
N ILE A 72 -25.94 25.62 12.60
CA ILE A 72 -24.88 26.60 12.81
C ILE A 72 -24.33 27.03 11.45
N PRO A 73 -24.42 28.31 11.05
CA PRO A 73 -23.81 28.76 9.82
C PRO A 73 -22.30 28.53 9.86
N PRO A 74 -21.71 27.94 8.84
CA PRO A 74 -20.26 27.73 8.80
C PRO A 74 -19.56 29.09 8.76
N ALA A 75 -18.50 29.21 9.55
CA ALA A 75 -17.76 30.46 9.65
C ALA A 75 -17.13 30.90 8.32
N ARG A 76 -16.77 29.91 7.47
CA ARG A 76 -16.14 30.16 6.15
C ARG A 76 -16.58 29.10 5.12
N PRO A 77 -16.81 29.50 3.86
CA PRO A 77 -16.96 28.55 2.74
C PRO A 77 -15.67 27.75 2.52
N LEU A 78 -15.79 26.48 2.11
CA LEU A 78 -14.63 25.62 1.84
C LEU A 78 -13.63 26.25 0.85
N LEU A 79 -14.13 26.85 -0.21
CA LEU A 79 -13.29 27.54 -1.19
C LEU A 79 -12.46 28.64 -0.55
N GLN A 80 -13.08 29.48 0.30
CA GLN A 80 -12.37 30.53 0.98
C GLN A 80 -11.30 29.99 1.94
N ALA A 81 -11.61 28.93 2.68
CA ALA A 81 -10.64 28.27 3.55
C ALA A 81 -9.44 27.71 2.77
N LEU A 82 -9.66 27.10 1.60
CA LEU A 82 -8.60 26.61 0.72
C LEU A 82 -7.75 27.73 0.09
N TRP A 83 -8.34 28.91 -0.15
CA TRP A 83 -7.60 30.07 -0.62
C TRP A 83 -6.76 30.73 0.48
N ASP A 84 -7.30 30.81 1.69
CA ASP A 84 -6.60 31.39 2.84
C ASP A 84 -5.41 30.52 3.28
N GLU A 85 -5.50 29.20 3.09
CA GLU A 85 -4.46 28.23 3.42
C GLU A 85 -4.01 27.45 2.17
N PRO A 86 -3.09 28.01 1.36
CA PRO A 86 -2.63 27.34 0.14
C PRO A 86 -1.87 26.06 0.48
N ALA A 87 -2.01 25.04 -0.38
CA ALA A 87 -1.33 23.76 -0.23
C ALA A 87 0.19 23.92 -0.19
N THR A 88 0.79 23.32 0.79
CA THR A 88 2.24 23.28 0.93
C THR A 88 2.86 22.20 0.03
N TYR A 89 4.17 22.29 -0.18
CA TYR A 89 4.91 21.24 -0.87
C TYR A 89 4.76 19.87 -0.17
N ALA A 90 4.70 19.88 1.17
CA ALA A 90 4.51 18.67 1.96
C ALA A 90 3.15 18.01 1.69
N ASP A 91 2.07 18.78 1.53
CA ASP A 91 0.74 18.25 1.22
C ASP A 91 0.73 17.53 -0.13
N THR A 92 1.34 18.15 -1.13
CA THR A 92 1.45 17.57 -2.48
C THR A 92 2.28 16.28 -2.46
N TRP A 93 3.40 16.24 -1.74
CA TRP A 93 4.22 15.05 -1.58
C TRP A 93 3.50 13.94 -0.83
N ASN A 94 2.84 14.25 0.28
CA ASN A 94 2.06 13.29 1.04
C ASN A 94 0.95 12.65 0.20
N ALA A 95 0.25 13.46 -0.61
CA ALA A 95 -0.78 12.96 -1.52
C ALA A 95 -0.21 11.99 -2.58
N ARG A 96 0.97 12.28 -3.12
CA ARG A 96 1.66 11.41 -4.09
C ARG A 96 2.18 10.13 -3.44
N LEU A 97 2.84 10.23 -2.28
CA LEU A 97 3.43 9.10 -1.58
C LEU A 97 2.37 8.14 -1.03
N MET A 98 1.15 8.61 -0.80
CA MET A 98 0.06 7.78 -0.31
C MET A 98 -0.24 6.58 -1.21
N LEU A 99 -0.15 6.74 -2.54
CA LEU A 99 -0.32 5.64 -3.49
C LEU A 99 0.98 4.88 -3.78
N VAL A 100 2.12 5.58 -3.75
CA VAL A 100 3.44 4.98 -4.03
C VAL A 100 3.83 4.00 -2.93
N ARG A 101 3.54 4.32 -1.67
CA ARG A 101 3.90 3.47 -0.53
C ARG A 101 3.35 2.04 -0.61
N PRO A 102 2.03 1.80 -0.81
CA PRO A 102 1.52 0.44 -0.94
C PRO A 102 2.06 -0.27 -2.18
N LEU A 103 2.29 0.46 -3.27
CA LEU A 103 2.88 -0.10 -4.49
C LEU A 103 4.32 -0.60 -4.25
N LEU A 104 5.14 0.19 -3.56
CA LEU A 104 6.51 -0.22 -3.20
C LEU A 104 6.51 -1.43 -2.28
N ILE A 105 5.62 -1.47 -1.29
CA ILE A 105 5.49 -2.63 -0.39
C ILE A 105 5.11 -3.89 -1.19
N ALA A 106 4.13 -3.77 -2.09
CA ALA A 106 3.70 -4.88 -2.94
C ALA A 106 4.81 -5.33 -3.88
N ALA A 107 5.55 -4.41 -4.52
CA ALA A 107 6.66 -4.72 -5.40
C ALA A 107 7.80 -5.44 -4.65
N MET A 108 8.18 -4.95 -3.47
CA MET A 108 9.19 -5.58 -2.63
C MET A 108 8.76 -6.97 -2.17
N ALA A 109 7.51 -7.13 -1.71
CA ALA A 109 6.98 -8.44 -1.33
C ALA A 109 6.97 -9.41 -2.52
N PHE A 110 6.56 -8.91 -3.70
CA PHE A 110 6.55 -9.71 -4.92
C PHE A 110 7.94 -10.22 -5.28
N VAL A 111 8.97 -9.38 -5.24
CA VAL A 111 10.35 -9.78 -5.55
C VAL A 111 10.78 -10.93 -4.64
N TRP A 112 10.62 -10.81 -3.32
CA TRP A 112 11.02 -11.85 -2.38
C TRP A 112 10.22 -13.14 -2.52
N ILE A 113 8.91 -13.06 -2.73
CA ILE A 113 8.06 -14.24 -2.96
C ILE A 113 8.43 -14.92 -4.29
N PHE A 114 8.66 -14.12 -5.33
CA PHE A 114 9.06 -14.63 -6.64
C PHE A 114 10.43 -15.32 -6.58
N THR A 115 11.42 -14.70 -5.91
CA THR A 115 12.75 -15.30 -5.71
C THR A 115 12.64 -16.61 -4.95
N ALA A 116 11.86 -16.67 -3.86
CA ALA A 116 11.61 -17.89 -3.12
C ALA A 116 11.07 -19.02 -4.03
N PHE A 117 10.12 -18.66 -4.88
CA PHE A 117 9.47 -19.63 -5.77
C PHE A 117 10.42 -20.11 -6.88
N THR A 118 11.18 -19.19 -7.48
CA THR A 118 12.16 -19.53 -8.52
C THR A 118 13.29 -20.40 -7.97
N SER A 119 13.86 -20.06 -6.82
CA SER A 119 14.94 -20.82 -6.19
C SER A 119 14.51 -22.21 -5.72
N ALA A 120 13.23 -22.37 -5.32
CA ALA A 120 12.75 -23.67 -4.85
C ALA A 120 12.31 -24.63 -5.96
N PHE A 121 11.86 -24.10 -7.13
CA PHE A 121 11.19 -24.93 -8.13
C PHE A 121 11.76 -24.82 -9.54
N PHE A 122 12.36 -23.69 -9.91
CA PHE A 122 12.75 -23.46 -11.30
C PHE A 122 14.26 -23.36 -11.52
N ASP A 123 15.03 -22.91 -10.54
CA ASP A 123 16.46 -22.63 -10.68
C ASP A 123 17.31 -23.33 -9.62
N LEU A 124 17.00 -24.60 -9.39
CA LEU A 124 17.72 -25.44 -8.43
C LEU A 124 19.18 -25.67 -8.86
N ASP A 125 19.40 -25.84 -10.16
CA ASP A 125 20.73 -26.16 -10.70
C ASP A 125 21.70 -25.00 -10.44
N SER A 126 21.32 -23.76 -10.68
CA SER A 126 22.13 -22.58 -10.36
C SER A 126 22.43 -22.49 -8.86
N GLY A 127 21.46 -22.83 -8.02
CA GLY A 127 21.65 -22.89 -6.56
C GLY A 127 22.68 -23.91 -6.15
N TYR A 128 22.65 -25.11 -6.75
CA TYR A 128 23.64 -26.16 -6.50
C TYR A 128 25.04 -25.78 -7.01
N GLU A 129 25.16 -25.18 -8.19
CA GLU A 129 26.44 -24.69 -8.72
C GLU A 129 27.06 -23.62 -7.81
N LEU A 130 26.27 -22.66 -7.34
CA LEU A 130 26.74 -21.61 -6.44
C LEU A 130 27.30 -22.20 -5.14
N LEU A 131 26.57 -23.11 -4.52
CA LEU A 131 27.01 -23.78 -3.27
C LEU A 131 28.20 -24.69 -3.47
N LYS A 132 28.29 -25.39 -4.61
CA LYS A 132 29.42 -26.19 -4.98
C LYS A 132 30.70 -25.39 -5.12
N ASN A 133 30.62 -24.21 -5.74
CA ASN A 133 31.75 -23.27 -5.82
C ASN A 133 32.22 -22.79 -4.44
N GLY A 134 31.30 -22.76 -3.44
CA GLY A 134 31.60 -22.50 -2.04
C GLY A 134 32.04 -23.73 -1.23
N GLY A 135 32.19 -24.92 -1.89
CA GLY A 135 32.59 -26.17 -1.23
C GLY A 135 31.46 -26.88 -0.49
N ILE A 136 30.21 -26.56 -0.74
CA ILE A 136 29.04 -27.15 -0.08
C ILE A 136 28.30 -28.02 -1.10
N GLU A 137 28.27 -29.33 -0.85
CA GLU A 137 27.64 -30.31 -1.74
C GLU A 137 26.70 -31.29 -0.99
N GLY A 138 25.88 -32.02 -1.75
CA GLY A 138 25.01 -33.05 -1.21
C GLY A 138 23.84 -32.55 -0.40
N VAL A 139 23.49 -33.23 0.68
CA VAL A 139 22.31 -32.93 1.51
C VAL A 139 22.37 -31.53 2.13
N SER A 140 23.55 -31.06 2.50
CA SER A 140 23.76 -29.73 3.06
C SER A 140 23.40 -28.61 2.05
N ALA A 141 23.78 -28.81 0.78
CA ALA A 141 23.41 -27.85 -0.28
C ALA A 141 21.89 -27.81 -0.47
N THR A 142 21.23 -28.96 -0.53
CA THR A 142 19.78 -29.06 -0.64
C THR A 142 19.08 -28.34 0.50
N LEU A 143 19.50 -28.60 1.74
CA LEU A 143 18.93 -27.94 2.91
C LEU A 143 19.09 -26.42 2.86
N LEU A 144 20.26 -25.91 2.46
CA LEU A 144 20.52 -24.48 2.37
C LEU A 144 19.67 -23.80 1.30
N ILE A 145 19.46 -24.44 0.14
CA ILE A 145 18.59 -23.90 -0.92
C ILE A 145 17.14 -23.74 -0.40
N TYR A 146 16.59 -24.80 0.19
CA TYR A 146 15.21 -24.73 0.69
C TYR A 146 15.05 -23.82 1.91
N LEU A 147 16.04 -23.76 2.80
CA LEU A 147 16.03 -22.81 3.92
C LEU A 147 16.13 -21.36 3.42
N GLY A 148 16.96 -21.10 2.41
CA GLY A 148 17.03 -19.78 1.76
C GLY A 148 15.69 -19.39 1.13
N ALA A 149 15.11 -20.28 0.33
CA ALA A 149 13.79 -20.05 -0.28
C ALA A 149 12.69 -19.84 0.78
N ALA A 150 12.70 -20.59 1.87
CA ALA A 150 11.76 -20.41 2.98
C ALA A 150 11.97 -19.06 3.68
N ALA A 151 13.21 -18.63 3.87
CA ALA A 151 13.53 -17.32 4.43
C ALA A 151 13.03 -16.19 3.51
N ASP A 152 13.27 -16.28 2.22
CA ASP A 152 12.79 -15.30 1.23
C ASP A 152 11.26 -15.21 1.22
N LEU A 153 10.58 -16.36 1.27
CA LEU A 153 9.13 -16.41 1.37
C LEU A 153 8.64 -15.74 2.67
N ALA A 154 9.27 -16.05 3.79
CA ALA A 154 8.92 -15.45 5.08
C ALA A 154 9.12 -13.93 5.08
N LEU A 155 10.18 -13.43 4.46
CA LEU A 155 10.45 -12.01 4.28
C LEU A 155 9.40 -11.34 3.38
N GLY A 156 9.04 -11.96 2.26
CA GLY A 156 8.01 -11.46 1.36
C GLY A 156 6.64 -11.38 2.03
N VAL A 157 6.21 -12.42 2.73
CA VAL A 157 4.95 -12.44 3.51
C VAL A 157 5.01 -11.46 4.67
N GLY A 158 6.16 -11.36 5.35
CA GLY A 158 6.39 -10.40 6.43
C GLY A 158 6.22 -8.94 5.99
N MET A 159 6.61 -8.62 4.74
CA MET A 159 6.39 -7.29 4.14
C MET A 159 4.90 -6.95 3.99
N LEU A 160 4.07 -7.91 3.63
CA LEU A 160 2.63 -7.72 3.47
C LEU A 160 1.92 -7.57 4.82
N THR A 161 2.49 -8.15 5.88
CA THR A 161 1.89 -8.13 7.21
C THR A 161 2.32 -6.87 7.98
N PRO A 162 1.41 -5.94 8.34
CA PRO A 162 1.76 -4.67 8.97
C PRO A 162 2.58 -4.81 10.26
N LYS A 163 2.30 -5.87 11.04
CA LYS A 163 2.98 -6.17 12.32
C LYS A 163 4.47 -6.49 12.12
N TYR A 164 4.79 -7.23 11.08
CA TYR A 164 6.15 -7.76 10.85
C TYR A 164 6.94 -6.96 9.81
N ARG A 165 6.30 -6.01 9.12
CA ARG A 165 6.88 -5.25 8.01
C ARG A 165 8.22 -4.62 8.34
N LEU A 166 8.33 -3.93 9.49
CA LEU A 166 9.57 -3.26 9.87
C LEU A 166 10.70 -4.26 10.13
N SER A 167 10.39 -5.38 10.78
CA SER A 167 11.37 -6.45 11.02
C SER A 167 11.80 -7.11 9.72
N ALA A 168 10.85 -7.39 8.81
CA ALA A 168 11.15 -7.92 7.48
C ALA A 168 12.07 -6.97 6.69
N MET A 169 11.80 -5.67 6.67
CA MET A 169 12.66 -4.66 6.01
C MET A 169 14.09 -4.66 6.56
N ARG A 170 14.24 -4.72 7.90
CA ARG A 170 15.57 -4.75 8.52
C ARG A 170 16.33 -6.02 8.19
N LEU A 171 15.65 -7.18 8.21
CA LEU A 171 16.24 -8.47 7.86
C LEU A 171 16.63 -8.52 6.38
N GLN A 172 15.81 -7.98 5.48
CA GLN A 172 16.14 -7.87 4.05
C GLN A 172 17.43 -7.09 3.83
N ILE A 173 17.57 -5.93 4.48
CA ILE A 173 18.79 -5.11 4.39
C ILE A 173 20.00 -5.89 4.91
N ALA A 174 19.89 -6.53 6.07
CA ALA A 174 20.97 -7.32 6.64
C ALA A 174 21.38 -8.49 5.73
N LEU A 175 20.42 -9.17 5.12
CA LEU A 175 20.65 -10.29 4.21
C LEU A 175 21.29 -9.82 2.90
N MET A 176 20.85 -8.70 2.34
CA MET A 176 21.48 -8.11 1.14
C MET A 176 22.91 -7.66 1.43
N MET A 177 23.18 -7.06 2.58
CA MET A 177 24.54 -6.71 3.00
C MET A 177 25.41 -7.95 3.18
N GLY A 178 24.87 -9.01 3.78
CA GLY A 178 25.56 -10.29 3.92
C GLY A 178 25.97 -10.89 2.56
N TYR A 179 25.05 -10.92 1.62
CA TYR A 179 25.36 -11.39 0.26
C TYR A 179 26.42 -10.52 -0.44
N SER A 180 26.38 -9.22 -0.29
CA SER A 180 27.37 -8.30 -0.90
C SER A 180 28.77 -8.44 -0.30
N ILE A 181 28.94 -9.07 0.83
CA ILE A 181 30.26 -9.33 1.44
C ILE A 181 30.81 -10.70 0.98
N ILE A 182 29.94 -11.66 0.66
CA ILE A 182 30.31 -13.02 0.31
C ILE A 182 30.64 -13.14 -1.19
N ILE A 183 30.03 -12.31 -2.03
CA ILE A 183 30.25 -12.24 -3.48
C ILE A 183 31.30 -11.17 -3.80
#